data_50848788b4e1468d2b1701651fded09e
#
_entry.id   50848788b4e1468d2b1701651fded09e
#
_cell.length_a   1.000
_cell.length_b   1.000
_cell.length_c   1.000
_cell.angle_alpha   90.00
_cell.angle_beta   90.00
_cell.angle_gamma   90.00
#
_symmetry.space_group_name_H-M   'P 1'
#
loop_
_entity.id
_entity.type
_entity.pdbx_description
1 polymer ?
#
loop_
_entity_poly.entity_id
_entity_poly.type
_entity_poly.pdbx_seq_one_letter_code
_entity_poly.pdbx_strand_id
1 'polypeptide(L)'
;QDFPIKDLRDHDFVYILDFSYSKEILEDIHNKVKQLVVIDHHETAMRQLDHLPYAIFDITKSGARLSWEYFHPSLEVPEVILLVEDRDLWKFTLEDTKAFDAGMRATGKYTDINFWAVVYVDTVLRNKIIEDGRLLVKDLESRITSFVNNPSKYRVVDINGHRVAVFNTTDNISELGNAFNTT
;
A
#
# COMPACT_ATOMS: atom_id res chain seq x y z
N GLN A 1 5.22 5.66 15.93
CA GLN A 1 5.17 4.63 17.00
C GLN A 1 6.61 4.26 17.31
N ASP A 2 6.99 4.33 18.60
CA ASP A 2 8.32 3.90 19.01
C ASP A 2 8.42 2.38 18.95
N PHE A 3 9.46 1.87 18.32
CA PHE A 3 9.72 0.43 18.30
C PHE A 3 10.15 -0.03 19.70
N PRO A 4 9.66 -1.18 20.22
CA PRO A 4 9.95 -1.63 21.59
C PRO A 4 11.35 -2.26 21.71
N ILE A 5 12.41 -1.49 21.41
CA ILE A 5 13.81 -1.94 21.41
C ILE A 5 14.22 -2.59 22.73
N LYS A 6 13.65 -2.13 23.85
CA LYS A 6 13.93 -2.68 25.19
C LYS A 6 13.56 -4.15 25.38
N ASP A 7 12.61 -4.66 24.59
CA ASP A 7 12.08 -6.01 24.68
C ASP A 7 12.85 -7.01 23.78
N LEU A 8 13.75 -6.50 22.94
CA LEU A 8 14.56 -7.32 22.03
C LEU A 8 15.68 -8.06 22.76
N ARG A 9 16.00 -9.26 22.25
CA ARG A 9 17.03 -10.17 22.77
C ARG A 9 18.01 -10.59 21.68
N ASP A 10 19.18 -11.01 22.04
CA ASP A 10 20.30 -11.41 21.16
C ASP A 10 20.02 -12.63 20.27
N HIS A 11 18.97 -13.39 20.56
CA HIS A 11 18.51 -14.53 19.76
C HIS A 11 17.30 -14.25 18.87
N ASP A 12 16.75 -13.02 18.90
CA ASP A 12 15.58 -12.67 18.13
C ASP A 12 15.92 -12.49 16.64
N PHE A 13 14.95 -12.85 15.77
CA PHE A 13 14.93 -12.52 14.36
C PHE A 13 13.88 -11.43 14.16
N VAL A 14 14.28 -10.29 13.61
CA VAL A 14 13.39 -9.15 13.39
C VAL A 14 13.25 -8.90 11.90
N TYR A 15 12.02 -8.85 11.44
CA TYR A 15 11.65 -8.47 10.07
C TYR A 15 10.80 -7.21 10.12
N ILE A 16 11.22 -6.19 9.39
CA ILE A 16 10.48 -4.95 9.20
C ILE A 16 10.07 -4.94 7.73
N LEU A 17 8.76 -4.99 7.49
CA LEU A 17 8.19 -5.21 6.16
C LEU A 17 7.31 -4.03 5.77
N ASP A 18 7.51 -3.53 4.54
CA ASP A 18 6.76 -2.40 3.96
C ASP A 18 6.84 -1.12 4.81
N PHE A 19 7.94 -0.97 5.52
CA PHE A 19 8.20 0.15 6.41
C PHE A 19 9.69 0.25 6.75
N SER A 20 10.16 1.46 7.05
CA SER A 20 11.51 1.67 7.54
C SER A 20 11.53 2.65 8.71
N TYR A 21 12.29 2.34 9.77
CA TYR A 21 12.68 3.29 10.81
C TYR A 21 13.90 4.12 10.36
N SER A 22 14.25 5.14 11.15
CA SER A 22 15.49 5.88 10.91
C SER A 22 16.72 4.97 11.08
N LYS A 23 17.84 5.37 10.47
CA LYS A 23 19.09 4.62 10.50
C LYS A 23 19.53 4.31 11.94
N GLU A 24 19.42 5.27 12.84
CA GLU A 24 19.81 5.15 14.25
C GLU A 24 19.00 4.04 14.94
N ILE A 25 17.70 3.98 14.72
CA ILE A 25 16.81 2.95 15.28
C ILE A 25 17.17 1.58 14.70
N LEU A 26 17.40 1.50 13.38
CA LEU A 26 17.78 0.25 12.74
C LEU A 26 19.14 -0.29 13.20
N GLU A 27 20.12 0.57 13.41
CA GLU A 27 21.41 0.21 13.98
C GLU A 27 21.26 -0.28 15.43
N ASP A 28 20.44 0.37 16.24
CA ASP A 28 20.16 -0.06 17.61
C ASP A 28 19.47 -1.44 17.65
N ILE A 29 18.55 -1.72 16.74
CA ILE A 29 17.91 -3.03 16.59
C ILE A 29 18.95 -4.07 16.15
N HIS A 30 19.68 -3.77 15.07
CA HIS A 30 20.69 -4.67 14.50
C HIS A 30 21.74 -5.13 15.52
N ASN A 31 22.18 -4.22 16.38
CA ASN A 31 23.18 -4.52 17.42
C ASN A 31 22.62 -5.38 18.57
N LYS A 32 21.31 -5.53 18.70
CA LYS A 32 20.66 -6.27 19.79
C LYS A 32 20.13 -7.64 19.40
N VAL A 33 19.90 -7.88 18.12
CA VAL A 33 19.21 -9.09 17.66
C VAL A 33 20.14 -10.01 16.88
N LYS A 34 19.75 -11.25 16.76
CA LYS A 34 20.50 -12.22 15.96
C LYS A 34 20.48 -11.89 14.48
N GLN A 35 19.36 -11.40 14.00
CA GLN A 35 19.18 -11.01 12.59
C GLN A 35 18.14 -9.90 12.49
N LEU A 36 18.48 -8.89 11.74
CA LEU A 36 17.54 -7.87 11.25
C LEU A 36 17.43 -7.98 9.73
N VAL A 37 16.20 -7.90 9.20
CA VAL A 37 15.93 -7.72 7.77
C VAL A 37 14.90 -6.62 7.63
N VAL A 38 15.18 -5.64 6.78
CA VAL A 38 14.27 -4.56 6.40
C VAL A 38 13.94 -4.74 4.92
N ILE A 39 12.67 -4.84 4.60
CA ILE A 39 12.17 -4.96 3.22
C ILE A 39 11.20 -3.83 2.98
N ASP A 40 11.54 -2.92 2.06
CA ASP A 40 10.73 -1.74 1.83
C ASP A 40 10.83 -1.26 0.36
N HIS A 41 9.90 -0.44 -0.07
CA HIS A 41 9.86 0.12 -1.42
C HIS A 41 9.75 1.65 -1.45
N HIS A 42 9.74 2.30 -0.29
CA HIS A 42 9.64 3.75 -0.20
C HIS A 42 10.95 4.44 -0.62
N GLU A 43 10.90 5.24 -1.69
CA GLU A 43 12.07 5.92 -2.26
C GLU A 43 12.82 6.80 -1.24
N THR A 44 12.10 7.45 -0.35
CA THR A 44 12.69 8.30 0.70
C THR A 44 13.51 7.51 1.71
N ALA A 45 13.06 6.30 2.06
CA ALA A 45 13.79 5.39 2.94
C ALA A 45 14.99 4.78 2.18
N MET A 46 14.80 4.32 0.94
CA MET A 46 15.86 3.77 0.11
C MET A 46 17.05 4.71 0.00
N ARG A 47 16.84 5.99 -0.29
CA ARG A 47 17.92 6.99 -0.41
C ARG A 47 18.81 7.11 0.83
N GLN A 48 18.31 6.74 1.99
CA GLN A 48 19.01 6.84 3.26
C GLN A 48 19.56 5.51 3.76
N LEU A 49 18.99 4.37 3.35
CA LEU A 49 19.16 3.08 4.00
C LEU A 49 19.64 1.95 3.07
N ASP A 50 19.66 2.13 1.74
CA ASP A 50 20.02 1.11 0.77
C ASP A 50 21.47 0.56 0.90
N HIS A 51 22.34 1.34 1.55
CA HIS A 51 23.70 0.93 1.86
C HIS A 51 23.82 -0.01 3.06
N LEU A 52 22.75 -0.23 3.82
CA LEU A 52 22.76 -1.09 5.01
C LEU A 52 22.66 -2.57 4.57
N PRO A 53 23.52 -3.47 5.09
CA PRO A 53 23.63 -4.85 4.60
C PRO A 53 22.41 -5.72 4.91
N TYR A 54 21.51 -5.26 5.76
CA TYR A 54 20.28 -5.92 6.16
C TYR A 54 19.02 -5.27 5.57
N ALA A 55 19.17 -4.31 4.65
CA ALA A 55 18.07 -3.62 4.00
C ALA A 55 17.96 -4.06 2.53
N ILE A 56 16.74 -4.31 2.10
CA ILE A 56 16.36 -4.72 0.74
C ILE A 56 15.35 -3.72 0.22
N PHE A 57 15.68 -3.02 -0.87
CA PHE A 57 14.83 -2.02 -1.48
C PHE A 57 14.61 -2.29 -2.97
N ASP A 58 13.35 -2.17 -3.42
CA ASP A 58 13.00 -2.11 -4.83
C ASP A 58 11.72 -1.28 -5.01
N ILE A 59 11.87 -0.06 -5.50
CA ILE A 59 10.76 0.89 -5.72
C ILE A 59 9.81 0.48 -6.86
N THR A 60 10.15 -0.54 -7.63
CA THR A 60 9.32 -1.03 -8.74
C THR A 60 8.29 -2.08 -8.31
N LYS A 61 8.41 -2.56 -7.06
CA LYS A 61 7.56 -3.57 -6.43
C LYS A 61 6.93 -3.04 -5.16
N SER A 62 5.79 -3.61 -4.76
CA SER A 62 5.20 -3.34 -3.44
C SER A 62 5.94 -4.05 -2.32
N GLY A 63 5.83 -3.56 -1.10
CA GLY A 63 6.37 -4.24 0.09
C GLY A 63 5.80 -5.64 0.28
N ALA A 64 4.52 -5.85 -0.05
CA ALA A 64 3.89 -7.17 -0.04
C ALA A 64 4.56 -8.16 -1.00
N ARG A 65 4.83 -7.73 -2.24
CA ARG A 65 5.53 -8.57 -3.23
C ARG A 65 6.97 -8.85 -2.84
N LEU A 66 7.72 -7.84 -2.42
CA LEU A 66 9.09 -8.01 -1.96
C LEU A 66 9.19 -8.99 -0.80
N SER A 67 8.26 -8.90 0.16
CA SER A 67 8.16 -9.83 1.28
C SER A 67 7.87 -11.25 0.81
N TRP A 68 6.91 -11.41 -0.12
CA TRP A 68 6.62 -12.73 -0.70
C TRP A 68 7.85 -13.35 -1.37
N GLU A 69 8.53 -12.63 -2.24
CA GLU A 69 9.71 -13.09 -2.96
C GLU A 69 10.86 -13.46 -2.00
N TYR A 70 11.01 -12.72 -0.91
CA TYR A 70 12.02 -13.00 0.11
C TYR A 70 11.75 -14.32 0.86
N PHE A 71 10.53 -14.54 1.29
CA PHE A 71 10.18 -15.73 2.06
C PHE A 71 9.86 -16.95 1.19
N HIS A 72 9.55 -16.73 -0.09
CA HIS A 72 9.14 -17.77 -1.04
C HIS A 72 9.87 -17.66 -2.39
N PRO A 73 11.21 -17.69 -2.42
CA PRO A 73 12.01 -17.35 -3.62
C PRO A 73 11.80 -18.29 -4.81
N SER A 74 11.21 -19.48 -4.57
CA SER A 74 10.95 -20.49 -5.62
C SER A 74 9.48 -20.60 -6.02
N LEU A 75 8.60 -19.77 -5.45
CA LEU A 75 7.18 -19.80 -5.74
C LEU A 75 6.76 -18.58 -6.58
N GLU A 76 5.78 -18.80 -7.45
CA GLU A 76 5.16 -17.70 -8.17
C GLU A 76 4.43 -16.75 -7.20
N VAL A 77 4.39 -15.48 -7.58
CA VAL A 77 3.69 -14.47 -6.79
C VAL A 77 2.17 -14.69 -6.96
N PRO A 78 1.43 -14.88 -5.87
CA PRO A 78 -0.01 -15.11 -5.93
C PRO A 78 -0.77 -13.91 -6.49
N GLU A 79 -1.88 -14.19 -7.19
CA GLU A 79 -2.76 -13.17 -7.76
C GLU A 79 -3.18 -12.09 -6.74
N VAL A 80 -3.51 -12.51 -5.51
CA VAL A 80 -3.92 -11.58 -4.45
C VAL A 80 -2.82 -10.56 -4.11
N ILE A 81 -1.56 -10.98 -4.16
CA ILE A 81 -0.41 -10.08 -3.94
C ILE A 81 -0.20 -9.17 -5.16
N LEU A 82 -0.42 -9.67 -6.38
CA LEU A 82 -0.34 -8.85 -7.58
C LEU A 82 -1.43 -7.76 -7.62
N LEU A 83 -2.65 -8.08 -7.17
CA LEU A 83 -3.74 -7.09 -7.02
C LEU A 83 -3.39 -6.02 -5.97
N VAL A 84 -2.79 -6.44 -4.84
CA VAL A 84 -2.29 -5.50 -3.82
C VAL A 84 -1.19 -4.60 -4.39
N GLU A 85 -0.20 -5.18 -5.09
CA GLU A 85 0.89 -4.42 -5.72
C GLU A 85 0.38 -3.41 -6.73
N ASP A 86 -0.51 -3.82 -7.62
CA ASP A 86 -1.05 -2.97 -8.68
C ASP A 86 -1.81 -1.76 -8.10
N ARG A 87 -2.48 -1.94 -6.96
CA ARG A 87 -3.13 -0.85 -6.19
C ARG A 87 -2.11 0.02 -5.47
N ASP A 88 -1.14 -0.59 -4.80
CA ASP A 88 -0.16 0.09 -3.97
C ASP A 88 0.75 1.02 -4.79
N LEU A 89 1.20 0.53 -5.95
CA LEU A 89 1.99 1.28 -6.92
C LEU A 89 1.15 2.20 -7.84
N TRP A 90 -0.17 2.28 -7.57
CA TRP A 90 -1.12 3.10 -8.34
C TRP A 90 -1.11 2.83 -9.86
N LYS A 91 -0.81 1.60 -10.26
CA LYS A 91 -0.71 1.20 -11.67
C LYS A 91 -2.07 0.95 -12.32
N PHE A 92 -2.97 0.25 -11.63
CA PHE A 92 -4.31 -0.15 -12.09
C PHE A 92 -4.28 -0.81 -13.47
N THR A 93 -3.30 -1.66 -13.70
CA THR A 93 -3.12 -2.41 -14.96
C THR A 93 -3.89 -3.73 -14.98
N LEU A 94 -4.20 -4.28 -13.81
CA LEU A 94 -5.01 -5.47 -13.65
C LEU A 94 -6.49 -5.08 -13.53
N GLU A 95 -7.35 -5.76 -14.29
CA GLU A 95 -8.78 -5.43 -14.40
C GLU A 95 -9.48 -5.39 -13.04
N ASP A 96 -9.13 -6.32 -12.14
CA ASP A 96 -9.83 -6.50 -10.88
C ASP A 96 -9.25 -5.73 -9.69
N THR A 97 -8.16 -4.99 -9.86
CA THR A 97 -7.47 -4.28 -8.76
C THR A 97 -8.40 -3.36 -7.98
N LYS A 98 -9.09 -2.45 -8.66
CA LYS A 98 -10.01 -1.50 -8.02
C LYS A 98 -11.15 -2.21 -7.32
N ALA A 99 -11.72 -3.22 -7.97
CA ALA A 99 -12.83 -3.98 -7.44
C ALA A 99 -12.40 -4.79 -6.21
N PHE A 100 -11.25 -5.44 -6.27
CA PHE A 100 -10.70 -6.19 -5.15
C PHE A 100 -10.46 -5.28 -3.92
N ASP A 101 -9.78 -4.14 -4.09
CA ASP A 101 -9.53 -3.19 -2.99
C ASP A 101 -10.85 -2.66 -2.38
N ALA A 102 -11.79 -2.23 -3.22
CA ALA A 102 -13.10 -1.75 -2.76
C ALA A 102 -13.88 -2.84 -2.01
N GLY A 103 -13.93 -4.05 -2.55
CA GLY A 103 -14.59 -5.19 -1.92
C GLY A 103 -13.94 -5.58 -0.60
N MET A 104 -12.62 -5.67 -0.54
CA MET A 104 -11.89 -5.97 0.70
C MET A 104 -12.16 -4.94 1.79
N ARG A 105 -12.15 -3.64 1.48
CA ARG A 105 -12.48 -2.57 2.43
C ARG A 105 -13.93 -2.69 2.94
N ALA A 106 -14.86 -3.01 2.05
CA ALA A 106 -16.28 -3.16 2.39
C ALA A 106 -16.56 -4.34 3.35
N THR A 107 -15.68 -5.35 3.41
CA THR A 107 -15.82 -6.44 4.38
C THR A 107 -15.66 -5.97 5.84
N GLY A 108 -15.05 -4.81 6.07
CA GLY A 108 -14.64 -4.35 7.40
C GLY A 108 -13.49 -5.14 8.02
N LYS A 109 -12.90 -6.10 7.30
CA LYS A 109 -11.84 -7.01 7.76
C LYS A 109 -10.48 -6.73 7.11
N TYR A 110 -10.32 -5.55 6.54
CA TYR A 110 -9.12 -5.18 5.79
C TYR A 110 -7.82 -5.30 6.62
N THR A 111 -7.89 -5.15 7.94
CA THR A 111 -6.75 -5.28 8.87
C THR A 111 -6.66 -6.65 9.55
N ASP A 112 -7.56 -7.59 9.22
CA ASP A 112 -7.58 -8.93 9.82
C ASP A 112 -6.69 -9.90 9.03
N ILE A 113 -5.52 -10.23 9.58
CA ILE A 113 -4.55 -11.15 8.95
C ILE A 113 -5.15 -12.55 8.70
N ASN A 114 -6.04 -13.03 9.60
CA ASN A 114 -6.65 -14.35 9.41
C ASN A 114 -7.64 -14.33 8.25
N PHE A 115 -8.35 -13.22 8.04
CA PHE A 115 -9.22 -13.05 6.89
C PHE A 115 -8.42 -13.01 5.59
N TRP A 116 -7.28 -12.31 5.55
CA TRP A 116 -6.38 -12.33 4.39
C TRP A 116 -5.88 -13.73 4.05
N ALA A 117 -5.55 -14.55 5.08
CA ALA A 117 -5.15 -15.94 4.85
C ALA A 117 -6.27 -16.78 4.20
N VAL A 118 -7.54 -16.53 4.55
CA VAL A 118 -8.68 -17.19 3.89
C VAL A 118 -8.84 -16.68 2.46
N VAL A 119 -8.79 -15.37 2.22
CA VAL A 119 -8.89 -14.77 0.88
C VAL A 119 -7.77 -15.26 -0.05
N TYR A 120 -6.59 -15.51 0.50
CA TYR A 120 -5.46 -16.07 -0.23
C TYR A 120 -5.75 -17.46 -0.80
N VAL A 121 -6.37 -18.36 -0.02
CA VAL A 121 -6.60 -19.75 -0.43
C VAL A 121 -7.97 -19.99 -1.07
N ASP A 122 -8.99 -19.21 -0.70
CA ASP A 122 -10.36 -19.37 -1.17
C ASP A 122 -10.66 -18.46 -2.37
N THR A 123 -10.54 -19.05 -3.58
CA THR A 123 -10.84 -18.35 -4.83
C THR A 123 -12.31 -17.97 -4.99
N VAL A 124 -13.22 -18.73 -4.40
CA VAL A 124 -14.67 -18.43 -4.48
C VAL A 124 -14.97 -17.17 -3.66
N LEU A 125 -14.43 -17.11 -2.43
CA LEU A 125 -14.57 -15.92 -1.60
C LEU A 125 -13.92 -14.71 -2.28
N ARG A 126 -12.72 -14.86 -2.83
CA ARG A 126 -12.01 -13.77 -3.53
C ARG A 126 -12.83 -13.24 -4.70
N ASN A 127 -13.37 -14.12 -5.55
CA ASN A 127 -14.21 -13.71 -6.67
C ASN A 127 -15.48 -12.99 -6.19
N LYS A 128 -16.10 -13.44 -5.10
CA LYS A 128 -17.25 -12.77 -4.49
C LYS A 128 -16.90 -11.35 -4.03
N ILE A 129 -15.75 -11.19 -3.38
CA ILE A 129 -15.25 -9.87 -2.95
C ILE A 129 -15.05 -8.96 -4.17
N ILE A 130 -14.49 -9.47 -5.27
CA ILE A 130 -14.30 -8.71 -6.50
C ILE A 130 -15.65 -8.29 -7.11
N GLU A 131 -16.63 -9.19 -7.19
CA GLU A 131 -17.96 -8.89 -7.72
C GLU A 131 -18.64 -7.79 -6.91
N ASP A 132 -18.67 -7.90 -5.60
CA ASP A 132 -19.23 -6.90 -4.70
C ASP A 132 -18.52 -5.55 -4.87
N GLY A 133 -17.19 -5.59 -5.01
CA GLY A 133 -16.36 -4.41 -5.22
C GLY A 133 -16.61 -3.70 -6.55
N ARG A 134 -16.94 -4.41 -7.63
CA ARG A 134 -17.27 -3.79 -8.92
C ARG A 134 -18.47 -2.83 -8.83
N LEU A 135 -19.47 -3.18 -8.00
CA LEU A 135 -20.62 -2.30 -7.76
C LEU A 135 -20.19 -1.03 -7.00
N LEU A 136 -19.30 -1.19 -6.01
CA LEU A 136 -18.79 -0.08 -5.21
C LEU A 136 -17.91 0.87 -6.05
N VAL A 137 -17.08 0.33 -6.93
CA VAL A 137 -16.25 1.12 -7.85
C VAL A 137 -17.12 1.95 -8.78
N LYS A 138 -18.17 1.37 -9.36
CA LYS A 138 -19.10 2.09 -10.23
C LYS A 138 -19.79 3.25 -9.51
N ASP A 139 -20.23 3.05 -8.26
CA ASP A 139 -20.82 4.11 -7.45
C ASP A 139 -19.78 5.21 -7.14
N LEU A 140 -18.55 4.83 -6.77
CA LEU A 140 -17.45 5.74 -6.49
C LEU A 140 -17.13 6.61 -7.72
N GLU A 141 -16.98 6.01 -8.90
CA GLU A 141 -16.70 6.73 -10.15
C GLU A 141 -17.80 7.73 -10.49
N SER A 142 -19.05 7.36 -10.26
CA SER A 142 -20.21 8.28 -10.44
C SER A 142 -20.12 9.48 -9.49
N ARG A 143 -19.78 9.24 -8.23
CA ARG A 143 -19.64 10.32 -7.21
C ARG A 143 -18.47 11.25 -7.54
N ILE A 144 -17.32 10.70 -7.95
CA ILE A 144 -16.14 11.48 -8.36
C ILE A 144 -16.47 12.33 -9.57
N THR A 145 -17.07 11.75 -10.60
CA THR A 145 -17.50 12.47 -11.80
C THR A 145 -18.46 13.62 -11.44
N SER A 146 -19.45 13.37 -10.57
CA SER A 146 -20.36 14.40 -10.08
C SER A 146 -19.65 15.50 -9.30
N PHE A 147 -18.60 15.16 -8.54
CA PHE A 147 -17.83 16.16 -7.80
C PHE A 147 -17.01 17.05 -8.73
N VAL A 148 -16.26 16.47 -9.67
CA VAL A 148 -15.39 17.19 -10.62
C VAL A 148 -16.21 18.09 -11.53
N ASN A 149 -17.41 17.63 -11.95
CA ASN A 149 -18.32 18.41 -12.79
C ASN A 149 -19.10 19.51 -12.05
N ASN A 150 -18.87 19.66 -10.74
CA ASN A 150 -19.54 20.70 -9.95
C ASN A 150 -18.56 21.76 -9.44
N PRO A 151 -18.36 22.88 -10.18
CA PRO A 151 -17.42 23.93 -9.80
C PRO A 151 -17.67 24.60 -8.43
N SER A 152 -18.85 24.39 -7.83
CA SER A 152 -19.13 24.90 -6.48
C SER A 152 -18.42 24.14 -5.37
N LYS A 153 -17.91 22.93 -5.66
CA LYS A 153 -17.27 22.04 -4.68
C LYS A 153 -15.77 22.24 -4.54
N TYR A 154 -15.15 23.02 -5.42
CA TYR A 154 -13.71 23.28 -5.39
C TYR A 154 -13.41 24.70 -5.89
N ARG A 155 -12.17 25.12 -5.66
CA ARG A 155 -11.63 26.38 -6.22
C ARG A 155 -10.35 26.04 -6.98
N VAL A 156 -10.14 26.72 -8.11
CA VAL A 156 -8.85 26.70 -8.79
C VAL A 156 -8.07 27.94 -8.38
N VAL A 157 -6.89 27.74 -7.84
CA VAL A 157 -5.97 28.80 -7.39
C VAL A 157 -4.64 28.65 -8.13
N ASP A 158 -3.92 29.74 -8.28
CA ASP A 158 -2.53 29.70 -8.75
C ASP A 158 -1.59 29.65 -7.54
N ILE A 159 -0.70 28.67 -7.53
CA ILE A 159 0.35 28.54 -6.53
C ILE A 159 1.68 28.41 -7.27
N ASN A 160 2.50 29.45 -7.24
CA ASN A 160 3.80 29.50 -7.89
C ASN A 160 3.76 29.17 -9.41
N GLY A 161 2.74 29.66 -10.12
CA GLY A 161 2.55 29.40 -11.55
C GLY A 161 1.88 28.07 -11.91
N HIS A 162 1.45 27.30 -10.90
CA HIS A 162 0.70 26.06 -11.08
C HIS A 162 -0.77 26.25 -10.74
N ARG A 163 -1.66 25.83 -11.64
CA ARG A 163 -3.10 25.82 -11.38
C ARG A 163 -3.45 24.61 -10.51
N VAL A 164 -3.93 24.87 -9.30
CA VAL A 164 -4.22 23.84 -8.30
C VAL A 164 -5.69 23.84 -7.95
N ALA A 165 -6.36 22.69 -8.02
CA ALA A 165 -7.70 22.51 -7.50
C ALA A 165 -7.63 22.34 -5.97
N VAL A 166 -8.34 23.19 -5.24
CA VAL A 166 -8.42 23.15 -3.77
C VAL A 166 -9.85 22.83 -3.36
N PHE A 167 -10.00 21.76 -2.60
CA PHE A 167 -11.29 21.29 -2.10
C PHE A 167 -11.17 20.73 -0.69
N ASN A 168 -12.29 20.72 0.03
CA ASN A 168 -12.37 20.15 1.38
C ASN A 168 -13.17 18.85 1.34
N THR A 169 -12.52 17.74 1.64
CA THR A 169 -13.15 16.42 1.72
C THR A 169 -12.42 15.56 2.74
N THR A 170 -13.14 14.63 3.34
CA THR A 170 -12.57 13.58 4.20
C THR A 170 -12.49 12.23 3.49
N ASP A 171 -13.15 12.12 2.32
CA ASP A 171 -13.32 10.86 1.60
C ASP A 171 -12.71 10.92 0.20
N ASN A 172 -12.19 9.79 -0.27
CA ASN A 172 -11.72 9.57 -1.63
C ASN A 172 -10.66 10.58 -2.10
N ILE A 173 -9.76 10.98 -1.19
CA ILE A 173 -8.77 12.05 -1.43
C ILE A 173 -7.88 11.70 -2.62
N SER A 174 -7.37 10.47 -2.68
CA SER A 174 -6.48 10.00 -3.75
C SER A 174 -7.19 9.93 -5.09
N GLU A 175 -8.42 9.42 -5.13
CA GLU A 175 -9.23 9.28 -6.33
C GLU A 175 -9.63 10.65 -6.89
N LEU A 176 -10.04 11.58 -6.02
CA LEU A 176 -10.34 12.97 -6.42
C LEU A 176 -9.08 13.67 -6.93
N GLY A 177 -7.95 13.54 -6.23
CA GLY A 177 -6.67 14.11 -6.68
C GLY A 177 -6.27 13.60 -8.07
N ASN A 178 -6.40 12.30 -8.30
CA ASN A 178 -6.14 11.70 -9.61
C ASN A 178 -7.09 12.23 -10.69
N ALA A 179 -8.38 12.36 -10.40
CA ALA A 179 -9.36 12.86 -11.36
C ALA A 179 -9.08 14.31 -11.79
N PHE A 180 -8.56 15.17 -10.90
CA PHE A 180 -8.15 16.53 -11.25
C PHE A 180 -6.82 16.60 -12.01
N ASN A 181 -5.95 15.61 -11.90
CA ASN A 181 -4.69 15.55 -12.64
C ASN A 181 -4.87 15.11 -14.09
N THR A 182 -5.96 14.44 -14.41
CA THR A 182 -6.27 13.91 -15.76
C THR A 182 -7.17 14.82 -16.58
N THR A 183 -7.65 15.91 -16.01
CA THR A 183 -8.47 16.95 -16.69
C THR A 183 -7.68 18.23 -16.88
#